data_e3e50fa3176743775012045cbe4b348d
#
_entry.id   e3e50fa3176743775012045cbe4b348d
#
_cell.length_a   1.000
_cell.length_b   1.000
_cell.length_c   1.000
_cell.angle_alpha   90.00
_cell.angle_beta   90.00
_cell.angle_gamma   90.00
#
_symmetry.space_group_name_H-M   'P 1'
#
loop_
_entity.id
_entity.type
_entity.pdbx_description
1 polymer ?
#
loop_
_entity_poly.entity_id
_entity_poly.type
_entity_poly.pdbx_seq_one_letter_code
_entity_poly.pdbx_strand_id
1 'polypeptide(L)'
;FFFLMIRRPPRSTLFPYTTLFRSVICFVMYELIYLGAVSMITEKEQILVLAAGFFLSRTLSGIGVVSLRCAKTNGMLYQFASEAHRRVVLTALYLQLVLCVGLMLAVSVKTGALACAAAGLTYAYYRQKSYREFGGITGDLAGYFVTLCEGVMAVLVAAAGLIG
;
A
#
# COMPACT_ATOMS: atom_id res chain seq x y z
N PHE A 1 -14.33 3.20 26.72
CA PHE A 1 -14.24 3.07 28.19
C PHE A 1 -12.80 2.87 28.64
N PHE A 2 -12.09 1.97 28.03
CA PHE A 2 -10.66 1.73 28.31
C PHE A 2 -9.78 2.96 28.04
N PHE A 3 -10.17 3.77 27.10
CA PHE A 3 -9.46 5.00 26.74
C PHE A 3 -9.52 6.09 27.83
N LEU A 4 -10.57 6.09 28.63
CA LEU A 4 -10.74 7.03 29.74
C LEU A 4 -9.92 6.64 30.97
N MET A 5 -9.53 5.38 31.09
CA MET A 5 -8.73 4.91 32.21
C MET A 5 -7.23 5.15 32.05
N ILE A 6 -6.77 5.47 30.86
CA ILE A 6 -5.38 5.90 30.68
C ILE A 6 -5.27 7.32 31.23
N ARG A 7 -4.90 7.43 32.48
CA ARG A 7 -4.52 8.72 33.10
C ARG A 7 -3.36 9.29 32.30
N ARG A 8 -3.68 10.14 31.34
CA ARG A 8 -2.67 10.86 30.60
C ARG A 8 -2.07 11.90 31.51
N PRO A 9 -0.75 11.96 31.69
CA PRO A 9 -0.12 13.06 32.39
C PRO A 9 -0.48 14.38 31.71
N PRO A 10 -0.54 15.51 32.45
CA PRO A 10 -0.95 16.81 31.89
C PRO A 10 -0.19 17.22 30.62
N ARG A 11 1.04 16.75 30.46
CA ARG A 11 1.84 16.93 29.24
C ARG A 11 1.30 16.21 27.99
N SER A 12 0.43 15.21 28.15
CA SER A 12 -0.16 14.48 27.03
C SER A 12 -1.29 15.23 26.34
N THR A 13 -1.81 16.30 26.91
CA THR A 13 -2.82 17.16 26.27
C THR A 13 -2.22 18.01 25.14
N LEU A 14 -0.92 18.28 25.17
CA LEU A 14 -0.20 18.98 24.09
C LEU A 14 0.21 18.02 22.95
N PHE A 15 0.33 16.74 23.23
CA PHE A 15 0.75 15.71 22.27
C PHE A 15 -0.24 15.44 21.12
N PRO A 16 -1.58 15.39 21.33
CA PRO A 16 -2.50 15.13 20.22
C PRO A 16 -2.43 16.18 19.12
N TYR A 17 -2.21 17.44 19.45
CA TYR A 17 -2.08 18.50 18.44
C TYR A 17 -0.79 18.36 17.63
N THR A 18 0.32 18.01 18.24
CA THR A 18 1.60 17.83 17.53
C THR A 18 1.57 16.58 16.65
N THR A 19 0.95 15.50 17.08
CA THR A 19 0.78 14.28 16.28
C THR A 19 -0.19 14.50 15.12
N LEU A 20 -1.30 15.17 15.34
CA LEU A 20 -2.25 15.55 14.28
C LEU A 20 -1.59 16.46 13.26
N PHE A 21 -0.88 17.48 13.72
CA PHE A 21 -0.18 18.41 12.84
C PHE A 21 0.89 17.72 12.01
N ARG A 22 1.68 16.83 12.62
CA ARG A 22 2.67 16.02 11.92
C ARG A 22 2.02 15.11 10.87
N SER A 23 0.91 14.47 11.21
CA SER A 23 0.19 13.58 10.28
C SER A 23 -0.38 14.34 9.10
N VAL A 24 -0.94 15.54 9.34
CA VAL A 24 -1.46 16.41 8.27
C VAL A 24 -0.33 16.86 7.34
N ILE A 25 0.81 17.29 7.89
CA ILE A 25 1.96 17.68 7.07
C ILE A 25 2.45 16.51 6.21
N CYS A 26 2.63 15.32 6.81
CA CYS A 26 3.06 14.15 6.06
C CYS A 26 2.06 13.79 4.94
N PHE A 27 0.76 13.91 5.20
CA PHE A 27 -0.27 13.67 4.21
C PHE A 27 -0.21 14.69 3.08
N VAL A 28 -0.13 15.98 3.39
CA VAL A 28 -0.03 17.06 2.39
C VAL A 28 1.25 16.89 1.55
N MET A 29 2.38 16.58 2.16
CA MET A 29 3.63 16.33 1.44
C MET A 29 3.52 15.13 0.50
N TYR A 30 2.88 14.05 0.95
CA TYR A 30 2.61 12.88 0.11
C TYR A 30 1.74 13.25 -1.09
N GLU A 31 0.64 13.94 -0.87
CA GLU A 31 -0.27 14.37 -1.94
C GLU A 31 0.41 15.30 -2.96
N LEU A 32 1.23 16.24 -2.50
CA LEU A 32 1.99 17.13 -3.40
C LEU A 32 2.98 16.35 -4.28
N ILE A 33 3.70 15.37 -3.70
CA ILE A 33 4.62 14.53 -4.45
C ILE A 33 3.84 13.65 -5.45
N TYR A 34 2.73 13.07 -5.01
CA TYR A 34 1.90 12.21 -5.85
C TYR A 34 1.30 12.98 -7.02
N LEU A 35 0.67 14.13 -6.76
CA LEU A 35 0.10 14.99 -7.80
C LEU A 35 1.18 15.52 -8.75
N GLY A 36 2.35 15.92 -8.22
CA GLY A 36 3.49 16.31 -9.03
C GLY A 36 3.95 15.18 -9.96
N ALA A 37 4.07 13.96 -9.47
CA ALA A 37 4.43 12.81 -10.29
C ALA A 37 3.38 12.51 -11.36
N VAL A 38 2.10 12.47 -10.99
CA VAL A 38 1.01 12.20 -11.94
C VAL A 38 0.88 13.29 -13.01
N SER A 39 1.11 14.56 -12.67
CA SER A 39 1.07 15.67 -13.65
C SER A 39 2.17 15.58 -14.72
N MET A 40 3.25 14.86 -14.45
CA MET A 40 4.33 14.62 -15.42
C MET A 40 4.05 13.46 -16.37
N ILE A 41 3.05 12.63 -16.06
CA ILE A 41 2.66 11.48 -16.89
C ILE A 41 1.74 11.96 -18.01
N THR A 42 2.25 12.04 -19.22
CA THR A 42 1.50 12.48 -20.40
C THR A 42 1.22 11.34 -21.39
N GLU A 43 2.04 10.32 -21.38
CA GLU A 43 1.93 9.18 -22.29
C GLU A 43 0.80 8.24 -21.88
N LYS A 44 -0.03 7.84 -22.85
CA LYS A 44 -1.16 6.93 -22.65
C LYS A 44 -0.73 5.58 -22.04
N GLU A 45 0.42 5.07 -22.46
CA GLU A 45 0.97 3.81 -21.94
C GLU A 45 1.27 3.91 -20.43
N GLN A 46 1.87 5.00 -20.01
CA GLN A 46 2.18 5.24 -18.59
C GLN A 46 0.92 5.36 -17.74
N ILE A 47 -0.10 6.05 -18.26
CA ILE A 47 -1.41 6.17 -17.59
C ILE A 47 -2.05 4.79 -17.42
N LEU A 48 -2.02 3.94 -18.46
CA LEU A 48 -2.56 2.59 -18.40
C LEU A 48 -1.79 1.70 -17.42
N VAL A 49 -0.45 1.79 -17.41
CA VAL A 49 0.39 1.08 -16.45
C VAL A 49 0.08 1.52 -15.03
N LEU A 50 -0.06 2.83 -14.78
CA LEU A 50 -0.41 3.34 -13.46
C LEU A 50 -1.81 2.90 -13.03
N ALA A 51 -2.80 2.93 -13.93
CA ALA A 51 -4.15 2.44 -13.67
C ALA A 51 -4.16 0.94 -13.30
N ALA A 52 -3.41 0.10 -14.02
CA ALA A 52 -3.22 -1.31 -13.66
C ALA A 52 -2.47 -1.47 -12.33
N GLY A 53 -1.58 -0.54 -12.01
CA GLY A 53 -0.86 -0.48 -10.74
C GLY A 53 -1.77 -0.35 -9.52
N PHE A 54 -2.90 0.36 -9.63
CA PHE A 54 -3.91 0.43 -8.55
C PHE A 54 -4.53 -0.94 -8.26
N PHE A 55 -4.81 -1.73 -9.28
CA PHE A 55 -5.30 -3.10 -9.10
C PHE A 55 -4.22 -3.99 -8.51
N LEU A 56 -2.97 -3.82 -8.95
CA LEU A 56 -1.83 -4.57 -8.44
C LEU A 56 -1.60 -4.32 -6.95
N SER A 57 -1.62 -3.07 -6.50
CA SER A 57 -1.44 -2.70 -5.08
C SER A 57 -2.52 -3.32 -4.20
N ARG A 58 -3.77 -3.30 -4.64
CA ARG A 58 -4.91 -3.92 -3.93
C ARG A 58 -4.80 -5.44 -3.87
N THR A 59 -4.40 -6.05 -4.98
CA THR A 59 -4.19 -7.50 -5.05
C THR A 59 -3.09 -7.95 -4.10
N LEU A 60 -1.96 -7.25 -4.08
CA LEU A 60 -0.85 -7.55 -3.16
C LEU A 60 -1.26 -7.34 -1.69
N SER A 61 -2.01 -6.27 -1.40
CA SER A 61 -2.57 -6.03 -0.07
C SER A 61 -3.50 -7.18 0.36
N GLY A 62 -4.39 -7.62 -0.52
CA GLY A 62 -5.29 -8.76 -0.28
C GLY A 62 -4.53 -10.06 -0.03
N ILE A 63 -3.50 -10.35 -0.83
CA ILE A 63 -2.62 -11.50 -0.61
C ILE A 63 -1.95 -11.40 0.77
N GLY A 64 -1.48 -10.21 1.14
CA GLY A 64 -0.91 -9.97 2.46
C GLY A 64 -1.89 -10.29 3.58
N VAL A 65 -3.12 -9.78 3.50
CA VAL A 65 -4.17 -9.98 4.51
C VAL A 65 -4.52 -11.46 4.71
N VAL A 66 -4.60 -12.22 3.63
CA VAL A 66 -5.00 -13.64 3.69
C VAL A 66 -3.82 -14.57 3.99
N SER A 67 -2.59 -14.19 3.60
CA SER A 67 -1.41 -15.07 3.70
C SER A 67 -0.58 -14.83 4.96
N LEU A 68 -0.49 -13.58 5.43
CA LEU A 68 0.37 -13.21 6.55
C LEU A 68 -0.37 -13.32 7.89
N ARG A 69 0.38 -13.48 8.97
CA ARG A 69 -0.17 -13.57 10.32
C ARG A 69 -0.69 -12.21 10.79
N CYS A 70 -1.94 -12.17 11.28
CA CYS A 70 -2.50 -10.99 11.92
C CYS A 70 -1.81 -10.70 13.26
N ALA A 71 -1.51 -9.42 13.53
CA ALA A 71 -0.92 -8.98 14.79
C ALA A 71 -1.93 -9.03 15.96
N LYS A 72 -3.23 -8.91 15.66
CA LYS A 72 -4.31 -8.95 16.67
C LYS A 72 -5.34 -10.01 16.28
N THR A 73 -5.78 -10.77 17.28
CA THR A 73 -6.80 -11.83 17.11
C THR A 73 -8.24 -11.33 17.20
N ASN A 74 -8.46 -10.09 17.63
CA ASN A 74 -9.78 -9.50 17.89
C ASN A 74 -10.04 -8.25 17.02
N GLY A 75 -9.57 -8.23 15.77
CA GLY A 75 -9.76 -7.10 14.86
C GLY A 75 -10.61 -7.46 13.65
N MET A 76 -11.19 -6.44 13.01
CA MET A 76 -11.97 -6.61 11.77
C MET A 76 -11.17 -7.36 10.69
N LEU A 77 -9.86 -7.10 10.57
CA LEU A 77 -8.97 -7.80 9.65
C LEU A 77 -8.89 -9.31 9.96
N TYR A 78 -8.86 -9.69 11.23
CA TYR A 78 -8.84 -11.08 11.66
C TYR A 78 -10.15 -11.79 11.30
N GLN A 79 -11.31 -11.13 11.49
CA GLN A 79 -12.61 -11.67 11.10
C GLN A 79 -12.65 -11.95 9.60
N PHE A 80 -12.27 -10.97 8.77
CA PHE A 80 -12.19 -11.18 7.31
C PHE A 80 -11.25 -12.31 6.92
N ALA A 81 -10.08 -12.40 7.55
CA ALA A 81 -9.11 -13.44 7.24
C ALA A 81 -9.55 -14.84 7.70
N SER A 82 -10.32 -14.93 8.80
CA SER A 82 -10.80 -16.20 9.35
C SER A 82 -12.04 -16.75 8.63
N GLU A 83 -12.94 -15.87 8.18
CA GLU A 83 -14.17 -16.25 7.48
C GLU A 83 -13.96 -16.51 5.98
N ALA A 84 -12.88 -15.99 5.41
CA ALA A 84 -12.57 -16.18 4.02
C ALA A 84 -12.26 -17.66 3.71
N HIS A 85 -12.86 -18.18 2.63
CA HIS A 85 -12.44 -19.46 2.04
C HIS A 85 -11.03 -19.30 1.45
N ARG A 86 -10.03 -19.38 2.33
CA ARG A 86 -8.64 -18.98 2.08
C ARG A 86 -8.09 -19.48 0.74
N ARG A 87 -8.38 -20.73 0.36
CA ARG A 87 -7.89 -21.29 -0.91
C ARG A 87 -8.52 -20.57 -2.12
N VAL A 88 -9.84 -20.40 -2.10
CA VAL A 88 -10.58 -19.76 -3.21
C VAL A 88 -10.14 -18.30 -3.38
N VAL A 89 -10.08 -17.56 -2.27
CA VAL A 89 -9.67 -16.15 -2.28
C VAL A 89 -8.22 -15.99 -2.77
N LEU A 90 -7.29 -16.82 -2.28
CA LEU A 90 -5.89 -16.77 -2.74
C LEU A 90 -5.77 -17.13 -4.21
N THR A 91 -6.49 -18.14 -4.70
CA THR A 91 -6.47 -18.50 -6.13
C THR A 91 -6.97 -17.34 -6.99
N ALA A 92 -8.07 -16.69 -6.61
CA ALA A 92 -8.60 -15.52 -7.31
C ALA A 92 -7.60 -14.34 -7.31
N LEU A 93 -6.96 -14.07 -6.16
CA LEU A 93 -5.95 -13.00 -6.03
C LEU A 93 -4.70 -13.29 -6.86
N TYR A 94 -4.22 -14.55 -6.90
CA TYR A 94 -3.08 -14.91 -7.74
C TYR A 94 -3.43 -14.82 -9.23
N LEU A 95 -4.64 -15.24 -9.63
CA LEU A 95 -5.10 -15.07 -11.01
C LEU A 95 -5.14 -13.59 -11.39
N GLN A 96 -5.70 -12.75 -10.51
CA GLN A 96 -5.73 -11.29 -10.70
C GLN A 96 -4.32 -10.70 -10.76
N LEU A 97 -3.39 -11.18 -9.93
CA LEU A 97 -1.99 -10.76 -9.95
C LEU A 97 -1.34 -11.02 -11.31
N VAL A 98 -1.48 -12.24 -11.82
CA VAL A 98 -0.94 -12.63 -13.13
C VAL A 98 -1.54 -11.78 -14.24
N LEU A 99 -2.85 -11.54 -14.19
CA LEU A 99 -3.54 -10.73 -15.18
C LEU A 99 -3.06 -9.27 -15.15
N CYS A 100 -2.92 -8.67 -13.96
CA CYS A 100 -2.41 -7.30 -13.81
C CYS A 100 -0.96 -7.17 -14.32
N VAL A 101 -0.07 -8.09 -13.91
CA VAL A 101 1.33 -8.09 -14.37
C VAL A 101 1.40 -8.29 -15.87
N GLY A 102 0.63 -9.25 -16.42
CA GLY A 102 0.55 -9.49 -17.85
C GLY A 102 0.08 -8.27 -18.63
N LEU A 103 -0.96 -7.59 -18.14
CA LEU A 103 -1.46 -6.35 -18.75
C LEU A 103 -0.41 -5.24 -18.74
N MET A 104 0.25 -5.01 -17.61
CA MET A 104 1.27 -3.98 -17.46
C MET A 104 2.45 -4.21 -18.41
N LEU A 105 2.91 -5.45 -18.54
CA LEU A 105 4.00 -5.82 -19.47
C LEU A 105 3.56 -5.78 -20.94
N ALA A 106 2.30 -6.08 -21.24
CA ALA A 106 1.76 -5.98 -22.59
C ALA A 106 1.63 -4.53 -23.07
N VAL A 107 1.30 -3.59 -22.17
CA VAL A 107 1.20 -2.16 -22.50
C VAL A 107 2.59 -1.56 -22.70
N SER A 108 3.51 -1.77 -21.79
CA SER A 108 4.89 -1.29 -21.90
C SER A 108 5.82 -2.15 -21.06
N VAL A 109 6.77 -2.80 -21.70
CA VAL A 109 7.72 -3.69 -21.00
C VAL A 109 8.60 -2.92 -20.04
N LYS A 110 9.11 -1.74 -20.43
CA LYS A 110 10.01 -0.93 -19.61
C LYS A 110 9.30 -0.39 -18.35
N THR A 111 8.24 0.39 -18.54
CA THR A 111 7.49 1.02 -17.45
C THR A 111 6.71 0.01 -16.62
N GLY A 112 6.16 -1.05 -17.26
CA GLY A 112 5.46 -2.14 -16.59
C GLY A 112 6.38 -2.96 -15.68
N ALA A 113 7.57 -3.34 -16.18
CA ALA A 113 8.55 -4.06 -15.35
C ALA A 113 9.04 -3.22 -14.17
N LEU A 114 9.29 -1.92 -14.40
CA LEU A 114 9.70 -0.99 -13.33
C LEU A 114 8.62 -0.87 -12.24
N ALA A 115 7.35 -0.69 -12.64
CA ALA A 115 6.24 -0.60 -11.71
C ALA A 115 6.01 -1.92 -10.95
N CYS A 116 6.13 -3.07 -11.61
CA CYS A 116 6.05 -4.38 -10.95
C CYS A 116 7.19 -4.59 -9.95
N ALA A 117 8.43 -4.20 -10.30
CA ALA A 117 9.56 -4.26 -9.39
C ALA A 117 9.36 -3.35 -8.17
N ALA A 118 8.87 -2.13 -8.39
CA ALA A 118 8.51 -1.19 -7.32
C ALA A 118 7.47 -1.78 -6.36
N ALA A 119 6.40 -2.36 -6.90
CA ALA A 119 5.35 -2.99 -6.11
C ALA A 119 5.89 -4.18 -5.30
N GLY A 120 6.73 -5.02 -5.90
CA GLY A 120 7.36 -6.16 -5.23
C GLY A 120 8.30 -5.73 -4.09
N LEU A 121 9.13 -4.73 -4.32
CA LEU A 121 10.04 -4.17 -3.30
C LEU A 121 9.26 -3.53 -2.16
N THR A 122 8.22 -2.77 -2.47
CA THR A 122 7.34 -2.15 -1.46
C THR A 122 6.61 -3.22 -0.64
N TYR A 123 6.18 -4.32 -1.27
CA TYR A 123 5.57 -5.44 -0.57
C TYR A 123 6.55 -6.17 0.36
N ALA A 124 7.79 -6.38 -0.09
CA ALA A 124 8.85 -6.97 0.73
C ALA A 124 9.16 -6.09 1.95
N TYR A 125 9.29 -4.77 1.75
CA TYR A 125 9.47 -3.81 2.83
C TYR A 125 8.29 -3.82 3.82
N TYR A 126 7.05 -3.80 3.30
CA TYR A 126 5.84 -3.89 4.12
C TYR A 126 5.83 -5.14 4.99
N ARG A 127 6.10 -6.30 4.40
CA ARG A 127 6.18 -7.57 5.12
C ARG A 127 7.23 -7.53 6.23
N GLN A 128 8.44 -7.09 5.91
CA GLN A 128 9.54 -7.02 6.88
C GLN A 128 9.21 -6.09 8.04
N LYS A 129 8.69 -4.89 7.75
CA LYS A 129 8.31 -3.91 8.76
C LYS A 129 7.17 -4.40 9.65
N SER A 130 6.14 -5.01 9.06
CA SER A 130 4.99 -5.55 9.80
C SER A 130 5.39 -6.61 10.82
N TYR A 131 6.28 -7.53 10.44
CA TYR A 131 6.74 -8.56 11.34
C TYR A 131 7.73 -8.06 12.40
N ARG A 132 8.61 -7.15 12.03
CA ARG A 132 9.66 -6.63 12.91
C ARG A 132 9.12 -5.70 13.99
N GLU A 133 8.19 -4.83 13.65
CA GLU A 133 7.69 -3.79 14.55
C GLU A 133 6.39 -4.18 15.25
N PHE A 134 5.53 -4.95 14.59
CA PHE A 134 4.17 -5.23 15.06
C PHE A 134 3.88 -6.73 15.30
N GLY A 135 4.83 -7.61 14.97
CA GLY A 135 4.65 -9.06 15.11
C GLY A 135 3.63 -9.67 14.13
N GLY A 136 3.12 -8.89 13.17
CA GLY A 136 2.14 -9.31 12.18
C GLY A 136 1.49 -8.11 11.48
N ILE A 137 0.47 -8.38 10.68
CA ILE A 137 -0.25 -7.35 9.93
C ILE A 137 -1.44 -6.79 10.69
N THR A 138 -1.74 -5.51 10.43
CA THR A 138 -2.97 -4.83 10.87
C THR A 138 -3.64 -4.17 9.66
N GLY A 139 -4.93 -3.79 9.79
CA GLY A 139 -5.66 -3.07 8.74
C GLY A 139 -4.99 -1.75 8.34
N ASP A 140 -4.50 -1.01 9.33
CA ASP A 140 -3.81 0.27 9.10
C ASP A 140 -2.51 0.10 8.32
N LEU A 141 -1.75 -0.99 8.61
CA LEU A 141 -0.55 -1.33 7.87
C LEU A 141 -0.85 -1.76 6.43
N ALA A 142 -1.97 -2.45 6.21
CA ALA A 142 -2.40 -2.80 4.86
C ALA A 142 -2.77 -1.55 4.05
N GLY A 143 -3.46 -0.57 4.65
CA GLY A 143 -3.72 0.74 4.06
C GLY A 143 -2.44 1.52 3.77
N TYR A 144 -1.53 1.59 4.73
CA TYR A 144 -0.22 2.22 4.57
C TYR A 144 0.57 1.61 3.39
N PHE A 145 0.57 0.29 3.25
CA PHE A 145 1.22 -0.39 2.12
C PHE A 145 0.64 0.05 0.78
N VAL A 146 -0.69 0.08 0.64
CA VAL A 146 -1.36 0.48 -0.60
C VAL A 146 -0.95 1.89 -1.00
N THR A 147 -1.06 2.85 -0.08
CA THR A 147 -0.70 4.25 -0.31
C THR A 147 0.78 4.39 -0.70
N LEU A 148 1.68 3.74 0.03
CA LEU A 148 3.11 3.77 -0.27
C LEU A 148 3.43 3.15 -1.64
N CYS A 149 2.82 2.01 -1.96
CA CYS A 149 3.01 1.30 -3.22
C CYS A 149 2.56 2.16 -4.41
N GLU A 150 1.38 2.76 -4.33
CA GLU A 150 0.83 3.63 -5.36
C GLU A 150 1.71 4.88 -5.57
N GLY A 151 2.16 5.51 -4.49
CA GLY A 151 3.05 6.66 -4.55
C GLY A 151 4.41 6.34 -5.20
N VAL A 152 5.03 5.24 -4.79
CA VAL A 152 6.32 4.80 -5.36
C VAL A 152 6.17 4.45 -6.84
N MET A 153 5.09 3.75 -7.23
CA MET A 153 4.83 3.45 -8.63
C MET A 153 4.62 4.72 -9.46
N ALA A 154 3.84 5.68 -8.97
CA ALA A 154 3.60 6.95 -9.68
C ALA A 154 4.91 7.72 -9.93
N VAL A 155 5.75 7.84 -8.90
CA VAL A 155 7.04 8.52 -9.02
C VAL A 155 7.98 7.81 -10.00
N LEU A 156 8.06 6.49 -9.95
CA LEU A 156 8.96 5.73 -10.83
C LEU A 156 8.46 5.70 -12.29
N VAL A 157 7.15 5.61 -12.51
CA VAL A 157 6.56 5.70 -13.86
C VAL A 157 6.79 7.10 -14.44
N ALA A 158 6.60 8.15 -13.66
CA ALA A 158 6.89 9.52 -14.08
C ALA A 158 8.38 9.71 -14.41
N ALA A 159 9.28 9.22 -13.54
CA ALA A 159 10.73 9.29 -13.76
C ALA A 159 11.16 8.51 -15.01
N ALA A 160 10.56 7.36 -15.28
CA ALA A 160 10.83 6.57 -16.49
C ALA A 160 10.44 7.34 -17.77
N GLY A 161 9.37 8.13 -17.71
CA GLY A 161 8.96 8.99 -18.82
C GLY A 161 9.91 10.15 -19.11
N LEU A 162 10.70 10.59 -18.13
CA LEU A 162 11.71 11.65 -18.31
C LEU A 162 13.02 11.13 -18.92
N ILE A 163 13.29 9.83 -18.77
CA ILE A 163 14.57 9.22 -19.18
C ILE A 163 14.42 8.54 -20.57
N GLY A 164 13.21 8.25 -21.00
CA GLY A 164 12.91 7.55 -22.25
C GLY A 164 12.43 8.42 -23.33
#